data_e9e789999da4346be1851078aed221f4
#
_entry.id   e9e789999da4346be1851078aed221f4
#
_cell.length_a   1.000
_cell.length_b   1.000
_cell.length_c   1.000
_cell.angle_alpha   90.00
_cell.angle_beta   90.00
_cell.angle_gamma   90.00
#
_symmetry.space_group_name_H-M   'P 1'
#
loop_
_entity.id
_entity.type
_entity.pdbx_description
1 polymer ?
#
loop_
_entity_poly.entity_id
_entity_poly.type
_entity_poly.pdbx_seq_one_letter_code
_entity_poly.pdbx_strand_id
1 'polypeptide(L)'
;MSEKEHNAASLSLTGIVLAAGASLRLGRPKQLVELDGVPLLVRTLQLLLAYCDRDVICVLGAHAADIRPLLDRMDIRIVVNPDWHEGLGASIRTGVAHVP
;
A
#
# COMPACT_ATOMS: atom_id res chain seq x y z
N MET A 1 11.83 -24.30 -13.80
CA MET A 1 12.02 -22.90 -13.40
C MET A 1 10.76 -22.11 -13.66
N SER A 2 10.37 -21.29 -12.75
CA SER A 2 9.18 -20.49 -12.94
C SER A 2 9.48 -19.22 -13.74
N GLU A 3 8.45 -18.68 -14.38
CA GLU A 3 8.53 -17.39 -15.05
C GLU A 3 9.01 -16.31 -14.09
N LYS A 4 8.56 -16.37 -12.86
CA LYS A 4 8.91 -15.40 -11.83
C LYS A 4 10.41 -15.40 -11.56
N GLU A 5 11.00 -16.57 -11.44
CA GLU A 5 12.43 -16.68 -11.17
C GLU A 5 13.25 -16.14 -12.35
N HIS A 6 12.83 -16.46 -13.56
CA HIS A 6 13.49 -15.98 -14.76
C HIS A 6 13.44 -14.45 -14.83
N ASN A 7 12.26 -13.87 -14.56
CA ASN A 7 12.07 -12.43 -14.61
C ASN A 7 12.77 -11.71 -13.45
N ALA A 8 12.85 -12.34 -12.28
CA ALA A 8 13.53 -11.74 -11.13
C ALA A 8 15.01 -11.50 -11.36
N ALA A 9 15.63 -12.26 -12.26
CA ALA A 9 17.04 -12.07 -12.63
C ALA A 9 17.24 -10.77 -13.42
N SER A 10 16.21 -10.26 -14.10
CA SER A 10 16.31 -9.09 -14.97
C SER A 10 15.37 -7.96 -14.57
N LEU A 11 14.35 -8.22 -13.75
CA LEU A 11 13.34 -7.24 -13.36
C LEU A 11 13.12 -7.27 -11.85
N SER A 12 13.08 -6.07 -11.28
CA SER A 12 12.62 -5.87 -9.91
C SER A 12 11.30 -5.11 -9.96
N LEU A 13 10.27 -5.64 -9.29
CA LEU A 13 8.96 -5.02 -9.24
C LEU A 13 8.74 -4.38 -7.87
N THR A 14 8.36 -3.11 -7.89
CA THR A 14 7.91 -2.40 -6.70
C THR A 14 6.41 -2.22 -6.78
N GLY A 15 5.69 -2.68 -5.76
CA GLY A 15 4.25 -2.47 -5.66
C GLY A 15 3.96 -1.21 -4.86
N ILE A 16 3.06 -0.37 -5.36
CA ILE A 16 2.65 0.84 -4.64
C ILE A 16 1.15 0.77 -4.42
N VAL A 17 0.74 0.87 -3.15
CA VAL A 17 -0.68 0.96 -2.79
C VAL A 17 -0.97 2.37 -2.29
N LEU A 18 -1.96 3.00 -2.91
CA LEU A 18 -2.38 4.35 -2.53
C LEU A 18 -3.57 4.25 -1.59
N ALA A 19 -3.35 4.54 -0.32
CA ALA A 19 -4.37 4.47 0.72
C ALA A 19 -4.46 5.80 1.49
N ALA A 20 -4.18 6.91 0.80
CA ALA A 20 -4.08 8.23 1.42
C ALA A 20 -5.41 8.98 1.46
N GLY A 21 -6.45 8.52 0.75
CA GLY A 21 -7.70 9.22 0.63
C GLY A 21 -8.52 9.24 1.92
N ALA A 22 -9.46 10.19 1.97
CA ALA A 22 -10.33 10.39 3.14
C ALA A 22 -11.67 9.66 3.01
N SER A 23 -11.85 8.82 1.99
CA SER A 23 -13.12 8.15 1.72
C SER A 23 -13.56 7.27 2.88
N LEU A 24 -14.84 7.38 3.22
CA LEU A 24 -15.45 6.56 4.26
C LEU A 24 -16.47 5.61 3.64
N ARG A 25 -16.62 4.45 4.26
CA ARG A 25 -17.70 3.53 3.99
C ARG A 25 -18.30 3.11 5.32
N LEU A 26 -19.61 3.31 5.48
CA LEU A 26 -20.30 3.03 6.74
C LEU A 26 -19.66 3.73 7.94
N GLY A 27 -19.19 4.96 7.74
CA GLY A 27 -18.57 5.77 8.79
C GLY A 27 -17.13 5.39 9.14
N ARG A 28 -16.52 4.46 8.41
CA ARG A 28 -15.15 4.01 8.66
C ARG A 28 -14.28 4.28 7.45
N PRO A 29 -12.97 4.50 7.62
CA PRO A 29 -12.06 4.58 6.47
C PRO A 29 -12.26 3.38 5.55
N LYS A 30 -12.39 3.65 4.25
CA LYS A 30 -12.65 2.61 3.25
C LYS A 30 -11.63 1.48 3.31
N GLN A 31 -10.38 1.82 3.58
CA GLN A 31 -9.27 0.87 3.67
C GLN A 31 -9.43 -0.13 4.82
N LEU A 32 -10.20 0.23 5.84
CA LEU A 32 -10.39 -0.58 7.03
C LEU A 32 -11.63 -1.46 6.97
N VAL A 33 -12.42 -1.36 5.90
CA VAL A 33 -13.56 -2.25 5.71
C VAL A 33 -13.05 -3.68 5.62
N GLU A 34 -13.64 -4.57 6.41
CA GLU A 34 -13.18 -5.95 6.52
C GLU A 34 -13.98 -6.87 5.61
N LEU A 35 -13.28 -7.85 5.07
CA LEU A 35 -13.88 -8.98 4.38
C LEU A 35 -13.37 -10.23 5.08
N ASP A 36 -14.30 -11.01 5.64
CA ASP A 36 -13.96 -12.19 6.45
C ASP A 36 -13.01 -11.86 7.60
N GLY A 37 -13.22 -10.72 8.24
CA GLY A 37 -12.45 -10.31 9.40
C GLY A 37 -11.09 -9.69 9.09
N VAL A 38 -10.74 -9.52 7.82
CA VAL A 38 -9.46 -8.94 7.42
C VAL A 38 -9.70 -7.65 6.65
N PRO A 39 -9.05 -6.54 7.05
CA PRO A 39 -9.19 -5.27 6.31
C PRO A 39 -8.78 -5.43 4.84
N LEU A 40 -9.52 -4.80 3.95
CA LEU A 40 -9.24 -4.86 2.52
C LEU A 40 -7.84 -4.40 2.18
N LEU A 41 -7.35 -3.36 2.85
CA LEU A 41 -5.99 -2.89 2.63
C LEU A 41 -4.95 -3.96 2.95
N VAL A 42 -5.13 -4.67 4.06
CA VAL A 42 -4.20 -5.75 4.44
C VAL A 42 -4.20 -6.85 3.37
N ARG A 43 -5.38 -7.22 2.86
CA ARG A 43 -5.47 -8.23 1.80
C ARG A 43 -4.74 -7.80 0.54
N THR A 44 -4.92 -6.54 0.14
CA THR A 44 -4.25 -5.99 -1.04
C THR A 44 -2.73 -6.03 -0.87
N LEU A 45 -2.24 -5.63 0.29
CA LEU A 45 -0.81 -5.63 0.56
C LEU A 45 -0.24 -7.05 0.58
N GLN A 46 -0.97 -8.00 1.14
CA GLN A 46 -0.54 -9.40 1.13
C GLN A 46 -0.40 -9.95 -0.29
N LEU A 47 -1.34 -9.59 -1.17
CA LEU A 47 -1.26 -9.99 -2.57
C LEU A 47 -0.02 -9.40 -3.25
N LEU A 48 0.23 -8.12 -3.03
CA LEU A 48 1.40 -7.47 -3.64
C LEU A 48 2.71 -8.05 -3.14
N LEU A 49 2.79 -8.38 -1.85
CA LEU A 49 3.99 -9.01 -1.30
C LEU A 49 4.32 -10.33 -1.99
N ALA A 50 3.31 -11.04 -2.47
CA ALA A 50 3.52 -12.29 -3.19
C ALA A 50 4.10 -12.07 -4.60
N TYR A 51 3.88 -10.89 -5.20
CA TYR A 51 4.28 -10.62 -6.58
C TYR A 51 5.46 -9.65 -6.72
N CYS A 52 5.78 -8.89 -5.69
CA CYS A 52 6.73 -7.78 -5.80
C CYS A 52 8.02 -8.00 -5.00
N ASP A 53 8.40 -9.24 -4.77
CA ASP A 53 9.65 -9.61 -4.09
C ASP A 53 9.88 -8.83 -2.80
N ARG A 54 8.80 -8.56 -2.05
CA ARG A 54 8.81 -7.82 -0.79
C ARG A 54 9.14 -6.33 -0.93
N ASP A 55 9.12 -5.80 -2.14
CA ASP A 55 9.29 -4.37 -2.33
C ASP A 55 7.92 -3.73 -2.54
N VAL A 56 7.24 -3.45 -1.43
CA VAL A 56 5.90 -2.87 -1.44
C VAL A 56 5.90 -1.60 -0.61
N ILE A 57 5.34 -0.54 -1.20
CA ILE A 57 5.18 0.77 -0.55
C ILE A 57 3.70 1.03 -0.36
N CYS A 58 3.30 1.40 0.85
CA CYS A 58 1.94 1.83 1.13
C CYS A 58 1.95 3.33 1.45
N VAL A 59 1.24 4.12 0.66
CA VAL A 59 1.14 5.56 0.86
C VAL A 59 -0.13 5.85 1.66
N LEU A 60 0.05 6.39 2.84
CA LEU A 60 -1.03 6.80 3.74
C LEU A 60 -1.19 8.31 3.74
N GLY A 61 -2.30 8.79 4.27
CA GLY A 61 -2.57 10.21 4.36
C GLY A 61 -3.62 10.53 5.41
N ALA A 62 -4.86 10.75 5.00
CA ALA A 62 -5.95 11.23 5.87
C ALA A 62 -6.15 10.38 7.13
N HIS A 63 -6.01 9.08 7.02
CA HIS A 63 -6.29 8.14 8.12
C HIS A 63 -5.03 7.40 8.57
N ALA A 64 -3.86 8.02 8.40
CA ALA A 64 -2.59 7.36 8.70
C ALA A 64 -2.51 6.86 10.14
N ALA A 65 -3.01 7.65 11.10
CA ALA A 65 -2.95 7.28 12.51
C ALA A 65 -3.78 6.03 12.82
N ASP A 66 -4.89 5.85 12.10
CA ASP A 66 -5.78 4.71 12.32
C ASP A 66 -5.31 3.46 11.56
N ILE A 67 -4.68 3.64 10.42
CA ILE A 67 -4.29 2.56 9.54
C ILE A 67 -2.92 1.98 9.91
N ARG A 68 -1.98 2.84 10.23
CA ARG A 68 -0.59 2.43 10.43
C ARG A 68 -0.41 1.29 11.43
N PRO A 69 -1.10 1.27 12.59
CA PRO A 69 -0.93 0.18 13.55
C PRO A 69 -1.30 -1.20 12.99
N LEU A 70 -2.20 -1.25 12.01
CA LEU A 70 -2.62 -2.52 11.40
C LEU A 70 -1.56 -3.10 10.48
N LEU A 71 -0.59 -2.28 10.06
CA LEU A 71 0.43 -2.65 9.09
C LEU A 71 1.80 -2.91 9.72
N ASP A 72 1.93 -2.74 11.03
CA ASP A 72 3.22 -2.77 11.73
C ASP A 72 4.00 -4.08 11.56
N ARG A 73 3.30 -5.18 11.35
CA ARG A 73 3.94 -6.50 11.23
C ARG A 73 4.18 -6.92 9.79
N MET A 74 3.80 -6.08 8.84
CA MET A 74 3.98 -6.40 7.42
C MET A 74 5.35 -5.91 6.95
N ASP A 75 5.97 -6.67 6.07
CA ASP A 75 7.28 -6.34 5.51
C ASP A 75 7.10 -5.38 4.32
N ILE A 76 6.62 -4.19 4.64
CA ILE A 76 6.34 -3.14 3.66
C ILE A 76 6.94 -1.82 4.13
N ARG A 77 7.09 -0.88 3.20
CA ARG A 77 7.46 0.48 3.54
C ARG A 77 6.21 1.34 3.62
N ILE A 78 6.08 2.08 4.71
CA ILE A 78 4.95 2.98 4.92
C ILE A 78 5.44 4.40 4.73
N VAL A 79 4.77 5.14 3.85
CA VAL A 79 5.07 6.53 3.57
C VAL A 79 3.81 7.33 3.79
N VAL A 80 3.89 8.43 4.52
CA VAL A 80 2.75 9.31 4.74
C VAL A 80 2.88 10.51 3.83
N ASN A 81 1.83 10.75 3.04
CA ASN A 81 1.72 11.97 2.23
C ASN A 81 0.97 13.04 3.04
N PRO A 82 1.64 14.08 3.55
CA PRO A 82 0.96 15.13 4.30
C PRO A 82 0.05 15.98 3.41
N ASP A 83 0.28 15.94 2.10
CA ASP A 83 -0.50 16.71 1.13
C ASP A 83 -1.56 15.85 0.43
N TRP A 84 -2.07 14.82 1.13
CA TRP A 84 -3.07 13.91 0.58
C TRP A 84 -4.30 14.63 0.02
N HIS A 85 -4.65 15.79 0.59
CA HIS A 85 -5.80 16.59 0.18
C HIS A 85 -5.63 17.20 -1.21
N GLU A 86 -4.43 17.23 -1.76
CA GLU A 86 -4.16 17.71 -3.11
C GLU A 86 -4.59 16.71 -4.18
N GLY A 87 -5.03 15.51 -3.78
CA GLY A 87 -5.57 14.52 -4.67
C GLY A 87 -4.62 13.36 -4.95
N LEU A 88 -5.08 12.49 -5.85
CA LEU A 88 -4.39 11.23 -6.15
C LEU A 88 -2.98 11.46 -6.71
N GLY A 89 -2.80 12.49 -7.52
CA GLY A 89 -1.49 12.77 -8.12
C GLY A 89 -0.40 13.03 -7.09
N ALA A 90 -0.72 13.72 -6.00
CA ALA A 90 0.25 13.98 -4.93
C ALA A 90 0.69 12.66 -4.26
N SER A 91 -0.25 11.75 -4.02
CA SER A 91 0.06 10.44 -3.43
C SER A 91 0.87 9.57 -4.38
N ILE A 92 0.58 9.60 -5.67
CA ILE A 92 1.38 8.89 -6.66
C ILE A 92 2.82 9.40 -6.67
N ARG A 93 3.02 10.72 -6.69
CA ARG A 93 4.36 11.31 -6.66
C ARG A 93 5.12 10.91 -5.40
N THR A 94 4.43 10.90 -4.25
CA THR A 94 5.03 10.50 -2.99
C THR A 94 5.50 9.04 -3.05
N GLY A 95 4.68 8.14 -3.54
CA GLY A 95 5.04 6.73 -3.66
C GLY A 95 6.20 6.51 -4.61
N VAL A 96 6.14 7.12 -5.79
CA VAL A 96 7.18 6.98 -6.82
C VAL A 96 8.52 7.51 -6.34
N ALA A 97 8.54 8.58 -5.56
CA ALA A 97 9.77 9.16 -5.02
C ALA A 97 10.52 8.19 -4.09
N HIS A 98 9.84 7.17 -3.56
CA HIS A 98 10.42 6.20 -2.65
C HIS A 98 10.78 4.87 -3.32
N VAL A 99 10.56 4.76 -4.62
CA VAL A 99 10.98 3.57 -5.38
C VAL A 99 12.49 3.57 -5.49
N PRO A 100 13.15 2.45 -5.15
CA PRO A 100 14.60 2.34 -5.22
C PRO A 100 15.16 2.53 -6.62
#